data_d15a47d36e78b38201c05d3426521d1a
#
_entry.id   d15a47d36e78b38201c05d3426521d1a
#
_cell.length_a   1.000
_cell.length_b   1.000
_cell.length_c   1.000
_cell.angle_alpha   90.00
_cell.angle_beta   90.00
_cell.angle_gamma   90.00
#
_symmetry.space_group_name_H-M   'P 1'
#
loop_
_entity.id
_entity.type
_entity.pdbx_description
1 polymer ?
#
loop_
_entity_poly.entity_id
_entity_poly.type
_entity_poly.pdbx_seq_one_letter_code
_entity_poly.pdbx_strand_id
1 'polypeptide(L)'
;RATRAIQAGETLLIDDAYVRVLRTTEAVHRCHFCLAKEPHLQVCASCDFARYCDDVCEASARPWHKRECAALQRHKDVPDADVRALAQLLWLKSERTPAWWAPLGAMASNRHAMQDHVREEAAMLAFRLGVFLGTEEREALGLTNADELMELVCQHMTNAFMLSDAYLDPLGVCVNPTLALVNHACDANAVMVFPTMQRGSPSRMHLVAIRPISAGDAVHMSYVDVATSRAERQAVLQERYGFTCACALCERTQWIDPRTALWCTSCSEWSGSASCGHRRIEPRAVDMGEDTDPDILVHRTALAPPSHYRVWPLLFAAHTRAIERQ
;
A
#
# COMPACT_ATOMS: atom_id res chain seq x y z
N ARG A 1 20.86 -5.96 -3.14
CA ARG A 1 21.48 -7.04 -2.33
C ARG A 1 22.10 -6.47 -1.07
N ALA A 2 22.09 -7.23 0.02
CA ALA A 2 22.72 -6.86 1.27
C ALA A 2 24.26 -6.86 1.13
N THR A 3 24.90 -5.79 1.57
CA THR A 3 26.38 -5.68 1.52
C THR A 3 27.06 -6.27 2.77
N ARG A 4 26.27 -6.53 3.82
CA ARG A 4 26.69 -7.17 5.09
C ARG A 4 25.57 -8.06 5.60
N ALA A 5 25.84 -8.83 6.65
CA ALA A 5 24.77 -9.50 7.40
C ALA A 5 23.88 -8.46 8.12
N ILE A 6 22.58 -8.69 8.12
CA ILE A 6 21.53 -7.80 8.68
C ILE A 6 20.71 -8.64 9.65
N GLN A 7 20.39 -8.09 10.81
CA GLN A 7 19.52 -8.74 11.79
C GLN A 7 18.05 -8.35 11.57
N ALA A 8 17.14 -9.21 12.04
CA ALA A 8 15.73 -8.85 12.10
C ALA A 8 15.53 -7.59 12.97
N GLY A 9 14.67 -6.68 12.52
CA GLY A 9 14.42 -5.38 13.16
C GLY A 9 15.37 -4.26 12.72
N GLU A 10 16.48 -4.55 12.01
CA GLU A 10 17.33 -3.49 11.49
C GLU A 10 16.64 -2.71 10.37
N THR A 11 16.78 -1.38 10.41
CA THR A 11 16.35 -0.49 9.32
C THR A 11 17.40 -0.50 8.22
N LEU A 12 17.00 -0.88 7.02
CA LEU A 12 17.85 -0.98 5.82
C LEU A 12 17.99 0.35 5.09
N LEU A 13 16.89 1.10 5.06
CA LEU A 13 16.79 2.39 4.36
C LEU A 13 15.75 3.26 5.05
N ILE A 14 16.05 4.54 5.16
CA ILE A 14 15.11 5.59 5.51
C ILE A 14 15.12 6.60 4.38
N ASP A 15 13.97 6.85 3.77
CA ASP A 15 13.87 7.77 2.65
C ASP A 15 12.58 8.59 2.70
N ASP A 16 12.57 9.71 2.02
CA ASP A 16 11.39 10.56 1.88
C ASP A 16 10.62 10.19 0.63
N ALA A 17 9.31 10.07 0.75
CA ALA A 17 8.48 9.93 -0.44
C ALA A 17 8.53 11.20 -1.29
N TYR A 18 8.53 11.05 -2.61
CA TYR A 18 8.43 12.17 -3.56
C TYR A 18 7.09 12.87 -3.42
N VAL A 19 6.02 12.10 -3.24
CA VAL A 19 4.69 12.59 -2.89
C VAL A 19 4.06 11.67 -1.85
N ARG A 20 3.21 12.26 -0.99
CA ARG A 20 2.40 11.57 0.03
C ARG A 20 1.04 12.24 0.06
N VAL A 21 -0.01 11.49 -0.24
CA VAL A 21 -1.36 12.02 -0.37
C VAL A 21 -2.33 11.18 0.43
N LEU A 22 -3.01 11.82 1.38
CA LEU A 22 -4.06 11.18 2.18
C LEU A 22 -5.31 10.92 1.32
N ARG A 23 -6.00 9.81 1.59
CA ARG A 23 -7.37 9.61 1.09
C ARG A 23 -8.29 10.68 1.66
N THR A 24 -9.35 10.99 0.95
CA THR A 24 -10.32 12.00 1.37
C THR A 24 -10.94 11.72 2.74
N THR A 25 -11.18 10.44 3.06
CA THR A 25 -11.68 9.98 4.36
C THR A 25 -10.71 10.24 5.50
N GLU A 26 -9.41 10.10 5.26
CA GLU A 26 -8.35 10.32 6.25
C GLU A 26 -7.93 11.79 6.35
N ALA A 27 -8.05 12.52 5.24
CA ALA A 27 -7.66 13.92 5.13
C ALA A 27 -8.37 14.85 6.13
N VAL A 28 -9.58 14.48 6.58
CA VAL A 28 -10.35 15.25 7.55
C VAL A 28 -9.86 15.09 8.99
N HIS A 29 -9.07 14.06 9.26
CA HIS A 29 -8.59 13.69 10.60
C HIS A 29 -7.09 13.82 10.79
N ARG A 30 -6.34 14.10 9.72
CA ARG A 30 -4.88 14.08 9.73
C ARG A 30 -4.27 15.33 9.10
N CYS A 31 -3.13 15.71 9.64
CA CYS A 31 -2.33 16.79 9.07
C CYS A 31 -1.76 16.40 7.70
N HIS A 32 -1.96 17.24 6.70
CA HIS A 32 -1.46 16.99 5.34
C HIS A 32 0.07 17.04 5.21
N PHE A 33 0.76 17.61 6.19
CA PHE A 33 2.23 17.66 6.24
C PHE A 33 2.83 16.47 6.98
N CYS A 34 2.52 16.32 8.28
CA CYS A 34 3.16 15.32 9.13
C CYS A 34 2.36 14.02 9.27
N LEU A 35 1.14 13.97 8.73
CA LEU A 35 0.20 12.85 8.77
C LEU A 35 -0.30 12.48 10.18
N ALA A 36 0.10 13.23 11.20
CA ALA A 36 -0.37 13.02 12.58
C ALA A 36 -1.90 13.17 12.63
N LYS A 37 -2.54 12.28 13.41
CA LYS A 37 -3.96 12.36 13.75
C LYS A 37 -4.11 13.27 14.96
N GLU A 38 -4.84 14.37 14.81
CA GLU A 38 -5.01 15.38 15.85
C GLU A 38 -6.49 15.74 15.97
N PRO A 39 -6.99 15.98 17.20
CA PRO A 39 -8.40 16.33 17.42
C PRO A 39 -8.76 17.71 16.87
N HIS A 40 -7.80 18.61 16.78
CA HIS A 40 -8.00 19.97 16.30
C HIS A 40 -6.97 20.29 15.23
N LEU A 41 -7.41 20.37 13.99
CA LEU A 41 -6.60 20.72 12.84
C LEU A 41 -7.07 22.06 12.26
N GLN A 42 -6.12 22.90 11.90
CA GLN A 42 -6.39 24.12 11.14
C GLN A 42 -6.71 23.75 9.69
N VAL A 43 -7.77 24.32 9.15
CA VAL A 43 -8.20 24.08 7.76
C VAL A 43 -7.61 25.16 6.88
N CYS A 44 -7.09 24.79 5.71
CA CYS A 44 -6.65 25.77 4.73
C CYS A 44 -7.83 26.67 4.32
N ALA A 45 -7.74 27.96 4.60
CA ALA A 45 -8.79 28.93 4.35
C ALA A 45 -9.12 29.13 2.85
N SER A 46 -8.23 28.70 1.96
CA SER A 46 -8.38 28.88 0.51
C SER A 46 -9.14 27.73 -0.16
N CYS A 47 -8.81 26.46 0.17
CA CYS A 47 -9.43 25.30 -0.47
C CYS A 47 -10.42 24.55 0.42
N ASP A 48 -10.51 24.88 1.71
CA ASP A 48 -11.36 24.24 2.72
C ASP A 48 -11.20 22.72 2.84
N PHE A 49 -10.10 22.18 2.32
CA PHE A 49 -9.83 20.73 2.31
C PHE A 49 -8.60 20.36 3.13
N ALA A 50 -7.43 20.92 2.81
CA ALA A 50 -6.19 20.56 3.49
C ALA A 50 -6.21 20.98 4.97
N ARG A 51 -5.66 20.13 5.84
CA ARG A 51 -5.65 20.35 7.29
C ARG A 51 -4.25 20.26 7.84
N TYR A 52 -3.93 21.06 8.86
CA TYR A 52 -2.60 21.18 9.45
C TYR A 52 -2.67 21.23 10.97
N CYS A 53 -1.64 20.75 11.64
CA CYS A 53 -1.55 20.86 13.11
C CYS A 53 -1.49 22.31 13.58
N ASP A 54 -0.79 23.16 12.80
CA ASP A 54 -0.48 24.57 13.09
C ASP A 54 0.13 25.24 11.85
N ASP A 55 0.46 26.52 12.00
CA ASP A 55 1.06 27.34 10.95
C ASP A 55 2.42 26.81 10.47
N VAL A 56 3.17 26.11 11.33
CA VAL A 56 4.46 25.50 10.95
C VAL A 56 4.24 24.36 9.97
N CYS A 57 3.27 23.50 10.24
CA CYS A 57 2.89 22.42 9.33
C CYS A 57 2.33 22.97 8.01
N GLU A 58 1.50 24.02 8.07
CA GLU A 58 0.98 24.69 6.87
C GLU A 58 2.10 25.30 6.03
N ALA A 59 2.99 26.07 6.64
CA ALA A 59 4.12 26.69 5.96
C ALA A 59 5.05 25.65 5.32
N SER A 60 5.28 24.52 6.01
CA SER A 60 6.08 23.41 5.51
C SER A 60 5.44 22.68 4.33
N ALA A 61 4.10 22.62 4.28
CA ALA A 61 3.37 22.02 3.19
C ALA A 61 3.23 22.95 1.97
N ARG A 62 3.37 24.26 2.14
CA ARG A 62 3.09 25.28 1.12
C ARG A 62 3.80 25.03 -0.22
N PRO A 63 5.06 24.57 -0.29
CA PRO A 63 5.75 24.38 -1.57
C PRO A 63 5.02 23.45 -2.53
N TRP A 64 4.35 22.41 -2.04
CA TRP A 64 3.62 21.46 -2.86
C TRP A 64 2.09 21.64 -2.80
N HIS A 65 1.54 22.16 -1.70
CA HIS A 65 0.10 22.40 -1.57
C HIS A 65 -0.39 23.58 -2.40
N LYS A 66 0.42 24.59 -2.68
CA LYS A 66 0.00 25.82 -3.39
C LYS A 66 -0.73 25.53 -4.71
N ARG A 67 -0.19 24.65 -5.56
CA ARG A 67 -0.80 24.30 -6.85
C ARG A 67 -2.02 23.40 -6.67
N GLU A 68 -1.94 22.42 -5.77
CA GLU A 68 -3.08 21.59 -5.40
C GLU A 68 -4.24 22.45 -4.84
N CYS A 69 -3.93 23.39 -3.94
CA CYS A 69 -4.91 24.32 -3.40
C CYS A 69 -5.65 25.10 -4.49
N ALA A 70 -4.91 25.66 -5.45
CA ALA A 70 -5.50 26.38 -6.58
C ALA A 70 -6.34 25.46 -7.48
N ALA A 71 -5.92 24.21 -7.68
CA ALA A 71 -6.70 23.23 -8.43
C ALA A 71 -8.00 22.86 -7.69
N LEU A 72 -7.93 22.58 -6.39
CA LEU A 72 -9.10 22.23 -5.56
C LEU A 72 -10.16 23.33 -5.55
N GLN A 73 -9.77 24.61 -5.57
CA GLN A 73 -10.71 25.72 -5.64
C GLN A 73 -11.54 25.78 -6.94
N ARG A 74 -11.02 25.17 -8.02
CA ARG A 74 -11.73 25.12 -9.31
C ARG A 74 -12.72 23.97 -9.41
N HIS A 75 -12.67 23.02 -8.47
CA HIS A 75 -13.48 21.81 -8.51
C HIS A 75 -14.47 21.78 -7.36
N LYS A 76 -15.66 21.23 -7.64
CA LYS A 76 -16.70 21.05 -6.63
C LYS A 76 -16.36 19.92 -5.67
N ASP A 77 -15.80 18.83 -6.21
CA ASP A 77 -15.47 17.62 -5.47
C ASP A 77 -13.95 17.42 -5.41
N VAL A 78 -13.47 16.94 -4.28
CA VAL A 78 -12.04 16.60 -4.10
C VAL A 78 -11.76 15.27 -4.80
N PRO A 79 -10.80 15.20 -5.73
CA PRO A 79 -10.42 13.95 -6.36
C PRO A 79 -9.80 12.96 -5.37
N ASP A 80 -9.78 11.68 -5.76
CA ASP A 80 -9.10 10.66 -4.97
C ASP A 80 -7.58 10.91 -4.83
N ALA A 81 -6.94 10.11 -3.96
CA ALA A 81 -5.54 10.29 -3.64
C ALA A 81 -4.61 10.06 -4.85
N ASP A 82 -4.97 9.15 -5.76
CA ASP A 82 -4.14 8.83 -6.93
C ASP A 82 -4.11 9.98 -7.93
N VAL A 83 -5.26 10.59 -8.22
CA VAL A 83 -5.34 11.78 -9.08
C VAL A 83 -4.50 12.91 -8.49
N ARG A 84 -4.61 13.17 -7.18
CA ARG A 84 -3.86 14.24 -6.52
C ARG A 84 -2.37 13.95 -6.46
N ALA A 85 -1.97 12.69 -6.23
CA ALA A 85 -0.56 12.27 -6.23
C ALA A 85 0.07 12.46 -7.62
N LEU A 86 -0.62 12.03 -8.68
CA LEU A 86 -0.18 12.23 -10.05
C LEU A 86 -0.05 13.71 -10.41
N ALA A 87 -1.01 14.54 -10.01
CA ALA A 87 -0.94 15.98 -10.22
C ALA A 87 0.27 16.60 -9.49
N GLN A 88 0.50 16.21 -8.22
CA GLN A 88 1.68 16.67 -7.45
C GLN A 88 2.98 16.22 -8.13
N LEU A 89 3.09 14.99 -8.64
CA LEU A 89 4.26 14.52 -9.38
C LEU A 89 4.52 15.36 -10.62
N LEU A 90 3.49 15.70 -11.40
CA LEU A 90 3.60 16.52 -12.59
C LEU A 90 4.03 17.96 -12.26
N TRP A 91 3.48 18.54 -11.21
CA TRP A 91 3.90 19.86 -10.76
C TRP A 91 5.34 19.88 -10.29
N LEU A 92 5.76 18.87 -9.51
CA LEU A 92 7.15 18.73 -9.09
C LEU A 92 8.08 18.50 -10.28
N LYS A 93 7.66 17.72 -11.29
CA LYS A 93 8.42 17.53 -12.54
C LYS A 93 8.74 18.88 -13.22
N SER A 94 7.78 19.81 -13.25
CA SER A 94 7.95 21.11 -13.88
C SER A 94 8.85 22.07 -13.06
N GLU A 95 9.02 21.83 -11.76
CA GLU A 95 9.75 22.71 -10.84
C GLU A 95 11.14 22.17 -10.46
N ARG A 96 11.39 20.88 -10.69
CA ARG A 96 12.62 20.18 -10.32
C ARG A 96 13.53 19.95 -11.51
N THR A 97 14.78 19.57 -11.23
CA THR A 97 15.75 19.25 -12.29
C THR A 97 15.42 17.93 -12.99
N PRO A 98 15.85 17.75 -14.25
CA PRO A 98 15.71 16.47 -14.94
C PRO A 98 16.34 15.30 -14.16
N ALA A 99 17.42 15.50 -13.44
CA ALA A 99 18.07 14.49 -12.61
C ALA A 99 17.16 14.03 -11.45
N TRP A 100 16.32 14.92 -10.90
CA TRP A 100 15.33 14.55 -9.89
C TRP A 100 14.22 13.67 -10.48
N TRP A 101 13.82 13.93 -11.72
CA TRP A 101 12.78 13.17 -12.40
C TRP A 101 13.27 11.81 -12.93
N ALA A 102 14.55 11.69 -13.28
CA ALA A 102 15.09 10.51 -13.95
C ALA A 102 14.74 9.16 -13.27
N PRO A 103 14.83 9.01 -11.92
CA PRO A 103 14.42 7.76 -11.26
C PRO A 103 12.95 7.43 -11.43
N LEU A 104 12.06 8.43 -11.41
CA LEU A 104 10.62 8.27 -11.64
C LEU A 104 10.34 7.85 -13.08
N GLY A 105 10.96 8.54 -14.02
CA GLY A 105 10.80 8.24 -15.45
C GLY A 105 11.34 6.87 -15.86
N ALA A 106 12.24 6.30 -15.07
CA ALA A 106 12.82 4.97 -15.31
C ALA A 106 12.00 3.81 -14.67
N MET A 107 10.97 4.11 -13.87
CA MET A 107 10.12 3.08 -13.28
C MET A 107 9.32 2.33 -14.35
N ALA A 108 9.16 1.02 -14.17
CA ALA A 108 8.37 0.20 -15.08
C ALA A 108 6.90 0.60 -15.05
N SER A 109 6.26 0.72 -16.21
CA SER A 109 4.81 0.93 -16.30
C SER A 109 4.02 -0.37 -16.37
N ASN A 110 4.65 -1.44 -16.86
CA ASN A 110 4.02 -2.72 -17.19
C ASN A 110 2.77 -2.60 -18.09
N ARG A 111 2.57 -1.47 -18.75
CA ARG A 111 1.40 -1.16 -19.60
C ARG A 111 1.10 -2.26 -20.63
N HIS A 112 2.14 -2.84 -21.22
CA HIS A 112 2.01 -3.88 -22.23
C HIS A 112 1.55 -5.25 -21.65
N ALA A 113 1.77 -5.48 -20.35
CA ALA A 113 1.42 -6.72 -19.66
C ALA A 113 0.10 -6.60 -18.87
N MET A 114 -0.45 -5.39 -18.73
CA MET A 114 -1.72 -5.16 -18.04
C MET A 114 -2.89 -5.78 -18.78
N GLN A 115 -3.84 -6.37 -18.05
CA GLN A 115 -5.10 -6.86 -18.59
C GLN A 115 -6.01 -5.69 -19.02
N ASP A 116 -7.00 -5.97 -19.87
CA ASP A 116 -7.86 -4.93 -20.46
C ASP A 116 -8.57 -4.07 -19.43
N HIS A 117 -9.16 -4.67 -18.41
CA HIS A 117 -9.85 -3.94 -17.35
C HIS A 117 -8.88 -3.03 -16.54
N VAL A 118 -7.63 -3.45 -16.32
CA VAL A 118 -6.62 -2.61 -15.64
C VAL A 118 -6.22 -1.43 -16.53
N ARG A 119 -6.14 -1.64 -17.86
CA ARG A 119 -5.93 -0.55 -18.81
C ARG A 119 -7.09 0.44 -18.85
N GLU A 120 -8.33 -0.05 -18.71
CA GLU A 120 -9.52 0.80 -18.60
C GLU A 120 -9.50 1.61 -17.30
N GLU A 121 -9.11 1.03 -16.18
CA GLU A 121 -8.88 1.76 -14.92
C GLU A 121 -7.83 2.85 -15.08
N ALA A 122 -6.70 2.54 -15.73
CA ALA A 122 -5.64 3.50 -16.02
C ALA A 122 -6.16 4.65 -16.92
N ALA A 123 -6.94 4.34 -17.94
CA ALA A 123 -7.54 5.34 -18.81
C ALA A 123 -8.52 6.25 -18.07
N MET A 124 -9.32 5.68 -17.18
CA MET A 124 -10.23 6.45 -16.32
C MET A 124 -9.46 7.36 -15.35
N LEU A 125 -8.38 6.87 -14.76
CA LEU A 125 -7.50 7.66 -13.89
C LEU A 125 -6.84 8.80 -14.67
N ALA A 126 -6.34 8.53 -15.88
CA ALA A 126 -5.78 9.55 -16.76
C ALA A 126 -6.82 10.62 -17.14
N PHE A 127 -8.05 10.21 -17.44
CA PHE A 127 -9.15 11.13 -17.73
C PHE A 127 -9.45 12.04 -16.53
N ARG A 128 -9.61 11.47 -15.33
CA ARG A 128 -9.88 12.23 -14.09
C ARG A 128 -8.74 13.19 -13.76
N LEU A 129 -7.49 12.77 -13.97
CA LEU A 129 -6.32 13.63 -13.81
C LEU A 129 -6.37 14.80 -14.81
N GLY A 130 -6.71 14.53 -16.08
CA GLY A 130 -6.86 15.56 -17.09
C GLY A 130 -7.96 16.57 -16.76
N VAL A 131 -9.08 16.13 -16.20
CA VAL A 131 -10.15 17.00 -15.71
C VAL A 131 -9.69 17.85 -14.52
N PHE A 132 -8.99 17.24 -13.56
CA PHE A 132 -8.50 17.94 -12.37
C PHE A 132 -7.48 19.03 -12.69
N LEU A 133 -6.56 18.77 -13.59
CA LEU A 133 -5.57 19.76 -14.04
C LEU A 133 -6.23 20.89 -14.86
N GLY A 134 -7.19 20.56 -15.71
CA GLY A 134 -7.79 21.49 -16.66
C GLY A 134 -6.90 21.73 -17.91
N THR A 135 -7.43 22.40 -18.91
CA THR A 135 -6.76 22.53 -20.21
C THR A 135 -5.49 23.38 -20.12
N GLU A 136 -5.59 24.56 -19.50
CA GLU A 136 -4.46 25.50 -19.38
C GLU A 136 -3.27 24.89 -18.63
N GLU A 137 -3.53 24.18 -17.53
CA GLU A 137 -2.50 23.53 -16.72
C GLU A 137 -1.84 22.37 -17.47
N ARG A 138 -2.62 21.58 -18.22
CA ARG A 138 -2.08 20.51 -19.08
C ARG A 138 -1.16 21.05 -20.17
N GLU A 139 -1.55 22.13 -20.82
CA GLU A 139 -0.74 22.79 -21.84
C GLU A 139 0.56 23.34 -21.21
N ALA A 140 0.48 24.01 -20.06
CA ALA A 140 1.64 24.53 -19.34
C ALA A 140 2.60 23.43 -18.89
N LEU A 141 2.08 22.21 -18.58
CA LEU A 141 2.87 21.04 -18.23
C LEU A 141 3.37 20.24 -19.45
N GLY A 142 3.03 20.67 -20.68
CA GLY A 142 3.38 19.96 -21.90
C GLY A 142 2.67 18.62 -22.09
N LEU A 143 1.55 18.40 -21.43
CA LEU A 143 0.77 17.15 -21.46
C LEU A 143 -0.17 17.13 -22.70
N THR A 144 0.40 17.22 -23.86
CA THR A 144 -0.34 17.22 -25.13
C THR A 144 -0.51 15.81 -25.72
N ASN A 145 0.30 14.87 -25.26
CA ASN A 145 0.29 13.48 -25.71
C ASN A 145 -0.42 12.58 -24.67
N ALA A 146 -1.54 11.97 -25.11
CA ALA A 146 -2.30 11.04 -24.27
C ALA A 146 -1.50 9.77 -23.89
N ASP A 147 -0.60 9.31 -24.73
CA ASP A 147 0.23 8.14 -24.45
C ASP A 147 1.25 8.39 -23.34
N GLU A 148 1.84 9.59 -23.27
CA GLU A 148 2.74 9.97 -22.16
C GLU A 148 1.98 10.01 -20.82
N LEU A 149 0.75 10.52 -20.84
CA LEU A 149 -0.08 10.56 -19.65
C LEU A 149 -0.46 9.14 -19.21
N MET A 150 -0.84 8.28 -20.14
CA MET A 150 -1.11 6.87 -19.86
C MET A 150 0.10 6.14 -19.31
N GLU A 151 1.30 6.39 -19.87
CA GLU A 151 2.54 5.80 -19.36
C GLU A 151 2.80 6.19 -17.92
N LEU A 152 2.68 7.47 -17.58
CA LEU A 152 2.83 7.97 -16.20
C LEU A 152 1.80 7.34 -15.25
N VAL A 153 0.55 7.23 -15.66
CA VAL A 153 -0.50 6.60 -14.87
C VAL A 153 -0.19 5.12 -14.63
N CYS A 154 0.22 4.38 -15.65
CA CYS A 154 0.61 2.98 -15.51
C CYS A 154 1.86 2.81 -14.63
N GLN A 155 2.84 3.71 -14.73
CA GLN A 155 4.00 3.75 -13.82
C GLN A 155 3.54 3.96 -12.37
N HIS A 156 2.62 4.89 -12.13
CA HIS A 156 2.06 5.15 -10.81
C HIS A 156 1.32 3.91 -10.27
N MET A 157 0.41 3.32 -11.04
CA MET A 157 -0.35 2.13 -10.64
C MET A 157 0.55 0.92 -10.32
N THR A 158 1.71 0.82 -10.99
CA THR A 158 2.67 -0.26 -10.78
C THR A 158 3.59 -0.02 -9.57
N ASN A 159 3.95 1.23 -9.25
CA ASN A 159 5.04 1.53 -8.32
C ASN A 159 4.62 2.37 -7.10
N ALA A 160 3.38 2.82 -7.03
CA ALA A 160 2.90 3.54 -5.86
C ALA A 160 2.74 2.61 -4.66
N PHE A 161 3.03 3.13 -3.48
CA PHE A 161 2.89 2.42 -2.22
C PHE A 161 1.63 2.88 -1.49
N MET A 162 1.03 1.95 -0.76
CA MET A 162 0.02 2.31 0.22
C MET A 162 0.69 3.07 1.36
N LEU A 163 0.25 4.30 1.58
CA LEU A 163 0.55 5.04 2.80
C LEU A 163 -0.30 4.43 3.91
N SER A 164 0.33 3.92 4.96
CA SER A 164 -0.37 3.27 6.08
C SER A 164 0.15 3.78 7.42
N ASP A 165 -0.63 3.61 8.47
CA ASP A 165 -0.18 3.83 9.84
C ASP A 165 0.54 2.61 10.42
N ALA A 166 0.85 2.66 11.73
CA ALA A 166 1.53 1.57 12.43
C ALA A 166 0.70 0.27 12.55
N TYR A 167 -0.60 0.34 12.30
CA TYR A 167 -1.50 -0.80 12.28
C TYR A 167 -1.75 -1.33 10.86
N LEU A 168 -1.05 -0.77 9.86
CA LEU A 168 -1.22 -1.04 8.44
C LEU A 168 -2.57 -0.59 7.88
N ASP A 169 -3.30 0.27 8.60
CA ASP A 169 -4.51 0.87 8.07
C ASP A 169 -4.19 1.81 6.90
N PRO A 170 -4.90 1.68 5.78
CA PRO A 170 -4.58 2.43 4.58
C PRO A 170 -5.01 3.89 4.73
N LEU A 171 -4.06 4.81 4.74
CA LEU A 171 -4.26 6.25 4.86
C LEU A 171 -4.29 6.99 3.53
N GLY A 172 -3.64 6.44 2.51
CA GLY A 172 -3.48 7.11 1.23
C GLY A 172 -2.47 6.44 0.32
N VAL A 173 -1.81 7.23 -0.50
CA VAL A 173 -0.82 6.78 -1.48
C VAL A 173 0.48 7.59 -1.36
N CYS A 174 1.60 6.96 -1.64
CA CYS A 174 2.90 7.63 -1.74
C CYS A 174 3.75 7.01 -2.85
N VAL A 175 4.71 7.77 -3.35
CA VAL A 175 5.63 7.34 -4.40
C VAL A 175 7.07 7.56 -3.95
N ASN A 176 7.89 6.51 -4.05
CA ASN A 176 9.32 6.55 -3.78
C ASN A 176 10.07 5.67 -4.77
N PRO A 177 10.82 6.24 -5.72
CA PRO A 177 11.53 5.49 -6.75
C PRO A 177 12.62 4.57 -6.21
N THR A 178 13.27 4.94 -5.11
CA THR A 178 14.33 4.13 -4.48
C THR A 178 13.74 2.83 -3.92
N LEU A 179 12.62 2.93 -3.20
CA LEU A 179 11.94 1.76 -2.64
C LEU A 179 11.25 0.91 -3.70
N ALA A 180 10.81 1.51 -4.81
CA ALA A 180 10.25 0.78 -5.95
C ALA A 180 11.26 -0.18 -6.62
N LEU A 181 12.56 -0.04 -6.35
CA LEU A 181 13.60 -0.99 -6.80
C LEU A 181 13.64 -2.29 -5.97
N VAL A 182 12.95 -2.35 -4.84
CA VAL A 182 12.92 -3.55 -4.00
C VAL A 182 11.92 -4.55 -4.58
N ASN A 183 12.44 -5.66 -5.09
CA ASN A 183 11.65 -6.68 -5.78
C ASN A 183 10.76 -7.47 -4.82
N HIS A 184 9.73 -8.09 -5.40
CA HIS A 184 8.79 -8.95 -4.70
C HIS A 184 9.35 -10.33 -4.36
N ALA A 185 8.99 -10.84 -3.17
CA ALA A 185 8.92 -12.26 -2.87
C ALA A 185 7.72 -12.52 -1.93
N CYS A 186 7.01 -13.64 -2.12
CA CYS A 186 5.90 -14.03 -1.22
C CYS A 186 6.39 -14.39 0.18
N ASP A 187 7.67 -14.76 0.32
CA ASP A 187 8.38 -14.96 1.59
C ASP A 187 9.38 -13.82 1.85
N ALA A 188 8.91 -12.59 1.75
CA ALA A 188 9.71 -11.38 1.92
C ALA A 188 10.61 -11.41 3.17
N ASN A 189 11.75 -10.73 3.11
CA ASN A 189 12.66 -10.56 4.24
C ASN A 189 12.73 -9.12 4.76
N ALA A 190 11.99 -8.21 4.12
CA ALA A 190 11.86 -6.83 4.54
C ALA A 190 10.42 -6.34 4.35
N VAL A 191 10.05 -5.29 5.07
CA VAL A 191 8.75 -4.61 4.99
C VAL A 191 8.96 -3.10 4.98
N MET A 192 8.14 -2.39 4.22
CA MET A 192 8.08 -0.94 4.25
C MET A 192 7.05 -0.49 5.28
N VAL A 193 7.45 0.43 6.18
CA VAL A 193 6.61 0.96 7.24
C VAL A 193 6.79 2.48 7.40
N PHE A 194 5.79 3.13 7.99
CA PHE A 194 5.85 4.51 8.48
C PHE A 194 5.83 4.49 10.02
N PRO A 195 6.98 4.39 10.70
CA PRO A 195 7.02 4.06 12.12
C PRO A 195 6.46 5.17 13.04
N THR A 196 6.47 6.42 12.59
CA THR A 196 5.99 7.55 13.39
C THR A 196 5.31 8.60 12.51
N MET A 197 4.12 9.01 12.94
CA MET A 197 3.38 10.14 12.39
C MET A 197 3.21 11.16 13.52
N GLN A 198 4.30 11.85 13.85
CA GLN A 198 4.35 12.81 14.96
C GLN A 198 4.09 14.22 14.44
N ARG A 199 3.39 15.01 15.26
CA ARG A 199 3.14 16.42 15.00
C ARG A 199 4.44 17.17 14.66
N GLY A 200 4.39 17.93 13.58
CA GLY A 200 5.49 18.79 13.13
C GLY A 200 6.66 18.06 12.45
N SER A 201 6.68 16.73 12.43
CA SER A 201 7.76 15.97 11.80
C SER A 201 7.24 15.25 10.55
N PRO A 202 7.89 15.39 9.37
CA PRO A 202 7.46 14.67 8.19
C PRO A 202 7.62 13.16 8.39
N SER A 203 6.59 12.41 8.07
CA SER A 203 6.65 10.93 8.12
C SER A 203 7.56 10.41 7.02
N ARG A 204 8.53 9.58 7.36
CA ARG A 204 9.49 8.98 6.43
C ARG A 204 9.18 7.49 6.21
N MET A 205 9.54 7.00 5.05
CA MET A 205 9.44 5.58 4.69
C MET A 205 10.66 4.84 5.25
N HIS A 206 10.40 3.75 5.99
CA HIS A 206 11.45 2.89 6.52
C HIS A 206 11.32 1.50 5.90
N LEU A 207 12.40 1.00 5.31
CA LEU A 207 12.51 -0.40 4.92
C LEU A 207 13.19 -1.14 6.06
N VAL A 208 12.48 -2.07 6.68
CA VAL A 208 12.92 -2.78 7.88
C VAL A 208 13.05 -4.28 7.58
N ALA A 209 14.15 -4.91 8.01
CA ALA A 209 14.32 -6.35 7.92
C ALA A 209 13.37 -7.06 8.89
N ILE A 210 12.58 -8.02 8.42
CA ILE A 210 11.66 -8.81 9.26
C ILE A 210 12.25 -10.17 9.64
N ARG A 211 13.39 -10.54 9.03
CA ARG A 211 14.19 -11.74 9.37
C ARG A 211 15.65 -11.48 9.02
N PRO A 212 16.61 -12.29 9.53
CA PRO A 212 18.01 -12.14 9.18
C PRO A 212 18.25 -12.26 7.66
N ILE A 213 19.14 -11.42 7.13
CA ILE A 213 19.53 -11.39 5.72
C ILE A 213 21.06 -11.54 5.67
N SER A 214 21.57 -12.52 4.93
CA SER A 214 23.01 -12.74 4.79
C SER A 214 23.63 -11.72 3.82
N ALA A 215 24.93 -11.48 3.95
CA ALA A 215 25.66 -10.71 2.96
C ALA A 215 25.54 -11.37 1.58
N GLY A 216 25.25 -10.59 0.54
CA GLY A 216 25.02 -11.07 -0.82
C GLY A 216 23.56 -11.43 -1.14
N ASP A 217 22.71 -11.69 -0.14
CA ASP A 217 21.32 -12.02 -0.35
C ASP A 217 20.53 -10.82 -0.91
N ALA A 218 19.49 -11.13 -1.67
CA ALA A 218 18.57 -10.12 -2.16
C ALA A 218 17.64 -9.64 -1.03
N VAL A 219 17.33 -8.34 -1.04
CA VAL A 219 16.29 -7.75 -0.20
C VAL A 219 14.98 -7.81 -0.99
N HIS A 220 13.93 -8.34 -0.38
CA HIS A 220 12.61 -8.45 -0.99
C HIS A 220 11.54 -7.97 -0.03
N MET A 221 10.50 -7.36 -0.58
CA MET A 221 9.25 -7.07 0.13
C MET A 221 8.08 -7.75 -0.58
N SER A 222 6.91 -7.81 0.04
CA SER A 222 5.71 -8.32 -0.63
C SER A 222 4.92 -7.18 -1.26
N TYR A 223 4.47 -7.39 -2.50
CA TYR A 223 3.55 -6.49 -3.22
C TYR A 223 2.09 -6.87 -3.01
N VAL A 224 1.84 -8.03 -2.41
CA VAL A 224 0.52 -8.62 -2.22
C VAL A 224 0.33 -9.06 -0.77
N ASP A 225 -0.91 -9.26 -0.37
CA ASP A 225 -1.22 -9.84 0.93
C ASP A 225 -0.68 -11.28 1.01
N VAL A 226 0.30 -11.49 1.88
CA VAL A 226 0.93 -12.80 2.10
C VAL A 226 0.02 -13.79 2.81
N ALA A 227 -1.10 -13.35 3.40
CA ALA A 227 -2.09 -14.21 4.02
C ALA A 227 -3.00 -14.90 3.01
N THR A 228 -3.02 -14.47 1.75
CA THR A 228 -3.80 -15.10 0.67
C THR A 228 -3.14 -16.35 0.13
N SER A 229 -3.91 -17.21 -0.55
CA SER A 229 -3.40 -18.44 -1.16
C SER A 229 -2.38 -18.15 -2.28
N ARG A 230 -1.56 -19.17 -2.61
CA ARG A 230 -0.63 -19.06 -3.74
C ARG A 230 -1.32 -18.65 -5.04
N ALA A 231 -2.49 -19.24 -5.32
CA ALA A 231 -3.25 -18.96 -6.54
C ALA A 231 -3.71 -17.49 -6.58
N GLU A 232 -4.25 -16.98 -5.49
CA GLU A 232 -4.67 -15.59 -5.37
C GLU A 232 -3.49 -14.62 -5.50
N ARG A 233 -2.35 -14.89 -4.83
CA ARG A 233 -1.15 -14.07 -4.98
C ARG A 233 -0.64 -14.03 -6.41
N GLN A 234 -0.58 -15.19 -7.08
CA GLN A 234 -0.14 -15.26 -8.48
C GLN A 234 -1.10 -14.51 -9.41
N ALA A 235 -2.42 -14.61 -9.17
CA ALA A 235 -3.41 -13.88 -9.95
C ALA A 235 -3.21 -12.37 -9.83
N VAL A 236 -3.07 -11.84 -8.61
CA VAL A 236 -2.84 -10.40 -8.37
C VAL A 236 -1.51 -9.93 -8.98
N LEU A 237 -0.44 -10.73 -8.84
CA LEU A 237 0.87 -10.38 -9.40
C LEU A 237 0.86 -10.35 -10.91
N GLN A 238 0.17 -11.31 -11.55
CA GLN A 238 0.01 -11.34 -13.00
C GLN A 238 -0.85 -10.18 -13.49
N GLU A 239 -1.94 -9.89 -12.81
CA GLU A 239 -2.89 -8.84 -13.19
C GLU A 239 -2.29 -7.44 -13.07
N ARG A 240 -1.70 -7.12 -11.91
CA ARG A 240 -1.24 -5.77 -11.60
C ARG A 240 0.20 -5.49 -12.03
N TYR A 241 1.06 -6.51 -11.97
CA TYR A 241 2.50 -6.35 -12.19
C TYR A 241 3.01 -7.10 -13.42
N GLY A 242 2.18 -7.92 -14.07
CA GLY A 242 2.51 -8.61 -15.32
C GLY A 242 3.53 -9.74 -15.17
N PHE A 243 3.70 -10.32 -13.97
CA PHE A 243 4.63 -11.43 -13.78
C PHE A 243 4.08 -12.54 -12.87
N THR A 244 4.64 -13.74 -13.02
CA THR A 244 4.42 -14.89 -12.16
C THR A 244 5.57 -15.01 -11.16
N CYS A 245 5.28 -15.06 -9.86
CA CYS A 245 6.32 -15.15 -8.83
C CYS A 245 6.93 -16.54 -8.79
N ALA A 246 8.26 -16.61 -8.88
CA ALA A 246 9.08 -17.82 -8.77
C ALA A 246 9.96 -17.82 -7.49
N CYS A 247 9.48 -17.22 -6.39
CA CYS A 247 10.22 -17.27 -5.12
C CYS A 247 10.19 -18.69 -4.51
N ALA A 248 11.09 -18.95 -3.56
CA ALA A 248 11.21 -20.25 -2.91
C ALA A 248 9.90 -20.78 -2.32
N LEU A 249 9.02 -19.89 -1.82
CA LEU A 249 7.69 -20.28 -1.32
C LEU A 249 6.77 -20.74 -2.46
N CYS A 250 6.79 -20.04 -3.61
CA CYS A 250 5.95 -20.37 -4.75
C CYS A 250 6.40 -21.62 -5.51
N GLU A 251 7.69 -21.95 -5.48
CA GLU A 251 8.24 -23.13 -6.16
C GLU A 251 8.13 -24.43 -5.36
N ARG A 252 7.73 -24.37 -4.10
CA ARG A 252 7.52 -25.57 -3.27
C ARG A 252 6.35 -26.40 -3.80
N THR A 253 6.64 -27.47 -4.52
CA THR A 253 5.64 -28.34 -5.15
C THR A 253 5.02 -29.39 -4.22
N GLN A 254 5.75 -29.79 -3.17
CA GLN A 254 5.29 -30.82 -2.22
C GLN A 254 4.73 -30.23 -0.91
N TRP A 255 4.57 -28.91 -0.84
CA TRP A 255 4.12 -28.25 0.35
C TRP A 255 2.61 -28.01 0.31
N ILE A 256 1.93 -28.41 1.36
CA ILE A 256 0.51 -28.06 1.56
C ILE A 256 0.47 -26.58 1.96
N ASP A 257 -0.12 -25.74 1.12
CA ASP A 257 -0.31 -24.33 1.47
C ASP A 257 -1.27 -24.25 2.67
N PRO A 258 -0.81 -23.80 3.86
CA PRO A 258 -1.64 -23.74 5.05
C PRO A 258 -2.86 -22.82 4.88
N ARG A 259 -2.82 -21.94 3.86
CA ARG A 259 -3.93 -21.02 3.54
C ARG A 259 -5.11 -21.72 2.86
N THR A 260 -4.83 -22.87 2.23
CA THR A 260 -5.86 -23.72 1.58
C THR A 260 -5.98 -25.09 2.23
N ALA A 261 -5.15 -25.40 3.21
CA ALA A 261 -5.15 -26.67 3.92
C ALA A 261 -6.45 -26.90 4.67
N LEU A 262 -6.91 -28.13 4.65
CA LEU A 262 -8.06 -28.59 5.43
C LEU A 262 -7.56 -29.40 6.63
N TRP A 263 -8.10 -29.14 7.79
CA TRP A 263 -7.81 -29.90 9.00
C TRP A 263 -8.71 -31.11 9.09
N CYS A 264 -8.12 -32.30 9.23
CA CYS A 264 -8.85 -33.52 9.52
C CYS A 264 -8.88 -33.78 11.04
N THR A 265 -10.04 -33.68 11.66
CA THR A 265 -10.20 -33.88 13.10
C THR A 265 -9.95 -35.33 13.52
N SER A 266 -10.17 -36.30 12.63
CA SER A 266 -9.95 -37.73 12.93
C SER A 266 -8.50 -38.16 12.80
N CYS A 267 -7.74 -37.58 11.86
CA CYS A 267 -6.34 -37.88 11.66
C CYS A 267 -5.41 -36.93 12.44
N SER A 268 -5.95 -35.77 12.91
CA SER A 268 -5.16 -34.67 13.47
C SER A 268 -4.05 -34.20 12.54
N GLU A 269 -4.33 -34.15 11.24
CA GLU A 269 -3.39 -33.77 10.19
C GLU A 269 -3.96 -32.73 9.24
N TRP A 270 -3.08 -31.91 8.67
CA TRP A 270 -3.39 -31.00 7.58
C TRP A 270 -3.32 -31.71 6.23
N SER A 271 -4.26 -31.43 5.38
CA SER A 271 -4.30 -32.03 4.05
C SER A 271 -4.71 -31.02 2.98
N GLY A 272 -3.98 -31.00 1.87
CA GLY A 272 -4.32 -30.20 0.66
C GLY A 272 -5.30 -30.91 -0.26
N SER A 273 -5.60 -32.19 -0.05
CA SER A 273 -6.49 -32.99 -0.89
C SER A 273 -7.30 -34.00 -0.08
N ALA A 274 -8.32 -34.62 -0.69
CA ALA A 274 -9.25 -35.55 -0.07
C ALA A 274 -8.64 -36.94 0.28
N SER A 275 -7.43 -37.01 0.84
CA SER A 275 -6.68 -38.27 0.97
C SER A 275 -7.10 -39.19 2.10
N CYS A 276 -7.74 -38.71 3.14
CA CYS A 276 -8.04 -39.55 4.32
C CYS A 276 -9.47 -40.07 4.41
N GLY A 277 -10.36 -39.74 3.49
CA GLY A 277 -11.77 -40.22 3.51
C GLY A 277 -12.64 -39.71 4.67
N HIS A 278 -12.08 -39.01 5.65
CA HIS A 278 -12.81 -38.46 6.80
C HIS A 278 -13.45 -37.10 6.46
N ARG A 279 -14.52 -36.78 7.19
CA ARG A 279 -15.14 -35.47 7.11
C ARG A 279 -14.15 -34.39 7.49
N ARG A 280 -13.95 -33.42 6.63
CA ARG A 280 -13.04 -32.30 6.83
C ARG A 280 -13.79 -31.07 7.27
N ILE A 281 -13.16 -30.31 8.14
CA ILE A 281 -13.65 -28.99 8.50
C ILE A 281 -12.85 -28.01 7.66
N GLU A 282 -13.52 -27.39 6.68
CA GLU A 282 -13.04 -26.10 6.21
C GLU A 282 -13.13 -25.14 7.38
N PRO A 283 -12.05 -24.41 7.73
CA PRO A 283 -12.22 -23.26 8.57
C PRO A 283 -13.14 -22.33 7.78
N ARG A 284 -14.42 -22.31 8.15
CA ARG A 284 -15.38 -21.42 7.50
C ARG A 284 -14.79 -20.03 7.55
N ALA A 285 -14.81 -19.34 6.42
CA ALA A 285 -14.71 -17.90 6.42
C ALA A 285 -15.75 -17.41 7.45
N VAL A 286 -15.30 -16.92 8.56
CA VAL A 286 -16.21 -16.39 9.57
C VAL A 286 -16.73 -15.12 8.96
N ASP A 287 -18.03 -15.14 8.62
CA ASP A 287 -18.74 -13.93 8.26
C ASP A 287 -18.59 -12.98 9.47
N MET A 288 -17.76 -11.98 9.29
CA MET A 288 -17.46 -10.95 10.28
C MET A 288 -18.59 -9.95 10.31
N GLY A 289 -19.87 -10.41 10.41
CA GLY A 289 -21.02 -9.55 10.60
C GLY A 289 -20.73 -8.47 11.67
N GLU A 290 -21.33 -7.32 11.50
CA GLU A 290 -21.06 -6.07 12.23
C GLU A 290 -21.05 -6.17 13.78
N ASP A 291 -21.49 -7.31 14.34
CA ASP A 291 -21.62 -7.56 15.79
C ASP A 291 -20.75 -8.72 16.25
N THR A 292 -19.43 -8.57 16.22
CA THR A 292 -18.54 -9.62 16.73
C THR A 292 -17.99 -9.26 18.12
N ASP A 293 -18.62 -9.81 19.15
CA ASP A 293 -18.07 -9.85 20.50
C ASP A 293 -16.73 -10.61 20.50
N PRO A 294 -15.64 -10.05 21.08
CA PRO A 294 -14.35 -10.71 21.21
C PRO A 294 -14.43 -12.13 21.77
N ASP A 295 -15.32 -12.39 22.72
CA ASP A 295 -15.50 -13.70 23.34
C ASP A 295 -16.11 -14.72 22.37
N ILE A 296 -17.00 -14.29 21.47
CA ILE A 296 -17.55 -15.11 20.39
C ILE A 296 -16.47 -15.42 19.34
N LEU A 297 -15.60 -14.46 19.00
CA LEU A 297 -14.47 -14.67 18.11
C LEU A 297 -13.49 -15.70 18.64
N VAL A 298 -13.12 -15.60 19.92
CA VAL A 298 -12.25 -16.56 20.59
C VAL A 298 -12.88 -17.96 20.61
N HIS A 299 -14.17 -18.08 20.89
CA HIS A 299 -14.86 -19.37 20.89
C HIS A 299 -14.93 -19.99 19.49
N ARG A 300 -15.13 -19.19 18.43
CA ARG A 300 -15.15 -19.66 17.03
C ARG A 300 -13.76 -20.09 16.56
N THR A 301 -12.68 -19.46 17.04
CA THR A 301 -11.31 -19.85 16.73
C THR A 301 -10.87 -21.13 17.41
N ALA A 302 -11.52 -21.54 18.49
CA ALA A 302 -11.26 -22.82 19.17
C ALA A 302 -11.60 -24.06 18.29
N LEU A 303 -12.33 -23.88 17.19
CA LEU A 303 -12.66 -24.94 16.24
C LEU A 303 -11.55 -25.21 15.20
N ALA A 304 -10.50 -24.38 15.15
CA ALA A 304 -9.35 -24.58 14.26
C ALA A 304 -8.06 -24.38 15.07
N PRO A 305 -6.95 -25.08 14.72
CA PRO A 305 -5.69 -24.88 15.40
C PRO A 305 -5.23 -23.43 15.32
N PRO A 306 -4.64 -22.86 16.38
CA PRO A 306 -4.14 -21.47 16.39
C PRO A 306 -3.11 -21.18 15.28
N SER A 307 -2.46 -22.22 14.77
CA SER A 307 -1.50 -22.12 13.65
C SER A 307 -2.14 -21.93 12.29
N HIS A 308 -3.48 -22.05 12.17
CA HIS A 308 -4.15 -21.85 10.90
C HIS A 308 -4.26 -20.36 10.57
N TYR A 309 -3.75 -19.93 9.42
CA TYR A 309 -3.65 -18.53 9.04
C TYR A 309 -5.01 -17.77 9.06
N ARG A 310 -6.15 -18.45 8.77
CA ARG A 310 -7.50 -17.87 8.83
C ARG A 310 -7.96 -17.53 10.25
N VAL A 311 -7.28 -18.04 11.26
CA VAL A 311 -7.55 -17.72 12.67
C VAL A 311 -6.87 -16.42 13.08
N TRP A 312 -5.73 -16.07 12.48
CA TRP A 312 -4.95 -14.88 12.81
C TRP A 312 -5.71 -13.56 12.71
N PRO A 313 -6.44 -13.29 11.60
CA PRO A 313 -7.24 -12.06 11.52
C PRO A 313 -8.29 -11.96 12.62
N LEU A 314 -8.89 -13.09 13.00
CA LEU A 314 -9.88 -13.14 14.06
C LEU A 314 -9.27 -12.89 15.45
N LEU A 315 -8.12 -13.50 15.73
CA LEU A 315 -7.37 -13.27 16.97
C LEU A 315 -6.88 -11.84 17.07
N PHE A 316 -6.40 -11.25 15.95
CA PHE A 316 -5.96 -9.87 15.90
C PHE A 316 -7.13 -8.91 16.14
N ALA A 317 -8.27 -9.11 15.49
CA ALA A 317 -9.47 -8.31 15.69
C ALA A 317 -9.99 -8.40 17.13
N ALA A 318 -9.98 -9.60 17.74
CA ALA A 318 -10.35 -9.80 19.13
C ALA A 318 -9.40 -9.06 20.07
N HIS A 319 -8.09 -9.11 19.83
CA HIS A 319 -7.08 -8.43 20.62
C HIS A 319 -7.22 -6.90 20.56
N THR A 320 -7.39 -6.34 19.35
CA THR A 320 -7.59 -4.90 19.14
C THR A 320 -8.81 -4.40 19.92
N ARG A 321 -9.95 -5.10 19.81
CA ARG A 321 -11.18 -4.73 20.53
C ARG A 321 -11.07 -4.90 22.05
N ALA A 322 -10.27 -5.85 22.52
CA ALA A 322 -10.01 -5.99 23.96
C ALA A 322 -9.20 -4.80 24.51
N ILE A 323 -8.26 -4.26 23.73
CA ILE A 323 -7.49 -3.06 24.07
C ILE A 323 -8.38 -1.81 24.06
N GLU A 324 -9.28 -1.65 23.08
CA GLU A 324 -10.20 -0.52 22.98
C GLU A 324 -11.22 -0.45 24.12
N ARG A 325 -11.47 -1.56 24.83
CA ARG A 325 -12.37 -1.63 26.00
C ARG A 325 -11.68 -1.36 27.35
N GLN A 326 -10.34 -1.27 27.39
CA GLN A 326 -9.56 -0.88 28.57
C GLN A 326 -9.32 0.63 28.60
#